data_1eaf52a408bb771e67039df31a9a360f
#
_entry.id   1eaf52a408bb771e67039df31a9a360f
#
_cell.length_a   1.000
_cell.length_b   1.000
_cell.length_c   1.000
_cell.angle_alpha   90.00
_cell.angle_beta   90.00
_cell.angle_gamma   90.00
#
_symmetry.space_group_name_H-M   'P 1'
#
loop_
_entity.id
_entity.type
_entity.pdbx_description
1 polymer ?
#
loop_
_entity_poly.entity_id
_entity_poly.type
_entity_poly.pdbx_seq_one_letter_code
_entity_poly.pdbx_strand_id
1 'polypeptide(L)'
;ALTRWHGRDRLRIVSMSRRHFQQDMAIVNEVYNDAWADNWNAIPVGAAEASLIARAVRPLLRLDWVTLAYWDEEPVAVVSQVPNINEATADLQGKLLPLGWAKLLWRLKVRGLKSSRIPMIGLRRRWRGTRVGGMAVAALMARAIDNAQRAGIERLEISWMLAHNQQVLNLCEGLPASHYKTFRIYEKHLC
;
A
#
# COMPACT_ATOMS: atom_id res chain seq x y z
N ALA A 1 0.43 -31.21 -3.57
CA ALA A 1 -0.75 -31.38 -4.42
C ALA A 1 -1.71 -30.22 -4.16
N LEU A 2 -1.60 -29.12 -4.95
CA LEU A 2 -2.58 -28.03 -4.96
C LEU A 2 -3.82 -28.58 -5.66
N THR A 3 -4.73 -29.13 -4.89
CA THR A 3 -6.06 -29.50 -5.34
C THR A 3 -6.68 -28.32 -6.09
N ARG A 4 -7.19 -28.58 -7.29
CA ARG A 4 -7.91 -27.63 -8.14
C ARG A 4 -9.02 -26.95 -7.32
N TRP A 5 -8.74 -25.75 -6.85
CA TRP A 5 -9.74 -24.95 -6.15
C TRP A 5 -10.49 -24.12 -7.20
N HIS A 6 -11.80 -24.35 -7.30
CA HIS A 6 -12.68 -23.74 -8.29
C HIS A 6 -12.89 -22.22 -8.12
N GLY A 7 -12.23 -21.59 -7.16
CA GLY A 7 -12.33 -20.16 -6.89
C GLY A 7 -11.26 -19.29 -7.55
N ARG A 8 -10.32 -19.83 -8.32
CA ARG A 8 -9.29 -19.03 -8.99
C ARG A 8 -9.85 -18.06 -10.02
N ASP A 9 -10.92 -18.45 -10.69
CA ASP A 9 -11.57 -17.63 -11.72
C ASP A 9 -12.39 -16.49 -11.13
N ARG A 10 -12.71 -16.56 -9.82
CA ARG A 10 -13.47 -15.56 -9.08
C ARG A 10 -12.61 -14.47 -8.44
N LEU A 11 -11.33 -14.76 -8.20
CA LEU A 11 -10.38 -13.79 -7.64
C LEU A 11 -9.68 -13.04 -8.76
N ARG A 12 -9.94 -11.75 -8.88
CA ARG A 12 -9.34 -10.87 -9.88
C ARG A 12 -8.46 -9.83 -9.20
N ILE A 13 -7.24 -9.66 -9.68
CA ILE A 13 -6.28 -8.64 -9.23
C ILE A 13 -6.18 -7.56 -10.30
N VAL A 14 -6.51 -6.33 -9.95
CA VAL A 14 -6.57 -5.19 -10.86
C VAL A 14 -5.66 -4.08 -10.37
N SER A 15 -4.79 -3.59 -11.24
CA SER A 15 -4.00 -2.39 -10.97
C SER A 15 -4.78 -1.13 -11.35
N MET A 16 -4.61 -0.06 -10.60
CA MET A 16 -5.21 1.22 -10.92
C MET A 16 -4.77 1.73 -12.30
N SER A 17 -5.65 2.44 -12.96
CA SER A 17 -5.40 3.01 -14.28
C SER A 17 -5.66 4.52 -14.30
N ARG A 18 -5.05 5.20 -15.29
CA ARG A 18 -5.31 6.64 -15.48
C ARG A 18 -6.77 6.91 -15.88
N ARG A 19 -7.37 5.97 -16.62
CA ARG A 19 -8.74 6.10 -17.15
C ARG A 19 -9.78 6.05 -16.04
N HIS A 20 -9.60 5.18 -15.05
CA HIS A 20 -10.56 4.97 -13.96
C HIS A 20 -10.07 5.53 -12.61
N PHE A 21 -9.09 6.44 -12.61
CA PHE A 21 -8.39 6.90 -11.42
C PHE A 21 -9.33 7.33 -10.28
N GLN A 22 -10.35 8.13 -10.56
CA GLN A 22 -11.28 8.63 -9.54
C GLN A 22 -12.14 7.49 -8.96
N GLN A 23 -12.61 6.60 -9.82
CA GLN A 23 -13.40 5.44 -9.41
C GLN A 23 -12.56 4.47 -8.57
N ASP A 24 -11.36 4.16 -9.05
CA ASP A 24 -10.42 3.28 -8.34
C ASP A 24 -10.06 3.86 -6.96
N MET A 25 -9.83 5.18 -6.86
CA MET A 25 -9.53 5.85 -5.59
C MET A 25 -10.73 5.85 -4.62
N ALA A 26 -11.95 5.97 -5.13
CA ALA A 26 -13.15 5.84 -4.29
C ALA A 26 -13.23 4.44 -3.67
N ILE A 27 -12.97 3.39 -4.46
CA ILE A 27 -12.95 2.01 -3.98
C ILE A 27 -11.80 1.79 -2.98
N VAL A 28 -10.60 2.34 -3.25
CA VAL A 28 -9.48 2.31 -2.28
C VAL A 28 -9.89 2.94 -0.96
N ASN A 29 -10.57 4.10 -0.99
CA ASN A 29 -11.04 4.77 0.22
C ASN A 29 -12.09 3.96 0.99
N GLU A 30 -13.04 3.31 0.29
CA GLU A 30 -14.03 2.43 0.93
C GLU A 30 -13.34 1.25 1.64
N VAL A 31 -12.40 0.58 0.95
CA VAL A 31 -11.65 -0.54 1.54
C VAL A 31 -10.81 -0.05 2.72
N TYR A 32 -10.20 1.13 2.62
CA TYR A 32 -9.44 1.75 3.70
C TYR A 32 -10.34 1.99 4.92
N ASN A 33 -11.44 2.71 4.76
CA ASN A 33 -12.33 3.04 5.88
C ASN A 33 -12.88 1.78 6.58
N ASP A 34 -13.23 0.74 5.82
CA ASP A 34 -13.66 -0.52 6.41
C ASP A 34 -12.50 -1.26 7.11
N ALA A 35 -11.35 -1.38 6.45
CA ALA A 35 -10.22 -2.14 6.97
C ALA A 35 -9.58 -1.51 8.22
N TRP A 36 -9.62 -0.19 8.38
CA TRP A 36 -9.01 0.52 9.52
C TRP A 36 -10.02 0.91 10.62
N ALA A 37 -11.32 0.64 10.44
CA ALA A 37 -12.34 1.07 11.37
C ALA A 37 -12.08 0.70 12.86
N ASP A 38 -11.41 -0.43 13.09
CA ASP A 38 -11.09 -0.92 14.44
C ASP A 38 -9.65 -0.56 14.89
N ASN A 39 -8.89 0.16 14.06
CA ASN A 39 -7.51 0.49 14.40
C ASN A 39 -7.47 1.72 15.34
N TRP A 40 -6.52 1.69 16.26
CA TRP A 40 -6.25 2.84 17.14
C TRP A 40 -6.05 4.12 16.32
N ASN A 41 -6.75 5.18 16.71
CA ASN A 41 -6.70 6.51 16.09
C ASN A 41 -7.04 6.54 14.59
N ALA A 42 -7.78 5.56 14.09
CA ALA A 42 -8.28 5.59 12.71
C ALA A 42 -9.44 6.60 12.59
N ILE A 43 -9.28 7.56 11.69
CA ILE A 43 -10.32 8.53 11.36
C ILE A 43 -10.83 8.19 9.96
N PRO A 44 -12.15 7.99 9.79
CA PRO A 44 -12.71 7.76 8.46
C PRO A 44 -12.42 8.94 7.52
N VAL A 45 -11.96 8.65 6.32
CA VAL A 45 -11.67 9.65 5.29
C VAL A 45 -12.93 9.88 4.45
N GLY A 46 -13.44 11.11 4.45
CA GLY A 46 -14.59 11.50 3.65
C GLY A 46 -14.28 11.54 2.15
N ALA A 47 -15.31 11.40 1.28
CA ALA A 47 -15.11 11.36 -0.17
C ALA A 47 -14.42 12.62 -0.74
N ALA A 48 -14.76 13.81 -0.21
CA ALA A 48 -14.13 15.06 -0.63
C ALA A 48 -12.64 15.11 -0.24
N GLU A 49 -12.32 14.71 0.99
CA GLU A 49 -10.95 14.63 1.49
C GLU A 49 -10.14 13.59 0.70
N ALA A 50 -10.69 12.38 0.49
CA ALA A 50 -10.07 11.34 -0.34
C ALA A 50 -9.73 11.85 -1.75
N SER A 51 -10.63 12.63 -2.36
CA SER A 51 -10.40 13.24 -3.68
C SER A 51 -9.25 14.26 -3.66
N LEU A 52 -9.15 15.07 -2.61
CA LEU A 52 -8.03 16.03 -2.43
C LEU A 52 -6.70 15.29 -2.25
N ILE A 53 -6.66 14.31 -1.36
CA ILE A 53 -5.48 13.47 -1.13
C ILE A 53 -5.07 12.79 -2.44
N ALA A 54 -6.00 12.18 -3.16
CA ALA A 54 -5.74 11.50 -4.41
C ALA A 54 -5.08 12.43 -5.45
N ARG A 55 -5.57 13.66 -5.59
CA ARG A 55 -4.97 14.66 -6.50
C ARG A 55 -3.56 15.06 -6.07
N ALA A 56 -3.36 15.28 -4.78
CA ALA A 56 -2.06 15.68 -4.23
C ALA A 56 -0.98 14.60 -4.41
N VAL A 57 -1.33 13.33 -4.17
CA VAL A 57 -0.35 12.23 -4.25
C VAL A 57 -0.16 11.67 -5.67
N ARG A 58 -1.09 11.93 -6.59
CA ARG A 58 -1.06 11.41 -7.96
C ARG A 58 0.28 11.57 -8.69
N PRO A 59 0.97 12.74 -8.63
CA PRO A 59 2.27 12.92 -9.29
C PRO A 59 3.36 11.98 -8.76
N LEU A 60 3.25 11.57 -7.50
CA LEU A 60 4.22 10.72 -6.80
C LEU A 60 3.92 9.23 -6.96
N LEU A 61 2.66 8.87 -7.26
CA LEU A 61 2.24 7.49 -7.40
C LEU A 61 2.66 6.87 -8.72
N ARG A 62 2.97 5.59 -8.67
CA ARG A 62 2.89 4.68 -9.80
C ARG A 62 1.55 3.97 -9.71
N LEU A 63 0.61 4.33 -10.60
CA LEU A 63 -0.76 3.82 -10.54
C LEU A 63 -0.82 2.29 -10.67
N ASP A 64 0.07 1.72 -11.48
CA ASP A 64 0.24 0.27 -11.65
C ASP A 64 0.69 -0.45 -10.34
N TRP A 65 1.16 0.29 -9.35
CA TRP A 65 1.57 -0.22 -8.04
C TRP A 65 0.49 -0.16 -6.96
N VAL A 66 -0.64 0.48 -7.25
CA VAL A 66 -1.84 0.40 -6.40
C VAL A 66 -2.75 -0.67 -6.99
N THR A 67 -2.96 -1.74 -6.25
CA THR A 67 -3.67 -2.93 -6.72
C THR A 67 -4.83 -3.29 -5.81
N LEU A 68 -5.93 -3.67 -6.44
CA LEU A 68 -7.17 -4.09 -5.80
C LEU A 68 -7.42 -5.58 -6.07
N ALA A 69 -7.88 -6.29 -5.09
CA ALA A 69 -8.38 -7.65 -5.21
C ALA A 69 -9.90 -7.65 -5.20
N TYR A 70 -10.50 -8.31 -6.17
CA TYR A 70 -11.94 -8.52 -6.26
C TYR A 70 -12.25 -10.00 -6.13
N TRP A 71 -13.32 -10.31 -5.42
CA TRP A 71 -13.95 -11.63 -5.41
C TRP A 71 -15.33 -11.50 -6.07
N ASP A 72 -15.51 -12.17 -7.20
CA ASP A 72 -16.56 -11.81 -8.15
C ASP A 72 -16.39 -10.30 -8.52
N GLU A 73 -17.38 -9.47 -8.41
CA GLU A 73 -17.25 -8.03 -8.68
C GLU A 73 -17.05 -7.17 -7.42
N GLU A 74 -16.89 -7.83 -6.25
CA GLU A 74 -16.74 -7.12 -4.99
C GLU A 74 -15.30 -6.85 -4.60
N PRO A 75 -14.93 -5.60 -4.27
CA PRO A 75 -13.60 -5.29 -3.77
C PRO A 75 -13.39 -5.87 -2.37
N VAL A 76 -12.37 -6.71 -2.23
CA VAL A 76 -12.02 -7.45 -1.01
C VAL A 76 -10.88 -6.79 -0.26
N ALA A 77 -9.83 -6.43 -1.00
CA ALA A 77 -8.59 -5.93 -0.42
C ALA A 77 -7.87 -4.98 -1.36
N VAL A 78 -6.95 -4.20 -0.81
CA VAL A 78 -6.07 -3.27 -1.53
C VAL A 78 -4.65 -3.36 -0.99
N VAL A 79 -3.67 -3.21 -1.88
CA VAL A 79 -2.27 -2.91 -1.55
C VAL A 79 -1.86 -1.66 -2.29
N SER A 80 -1.31 -0.70 -1.55
CA SER A 80 -0.67 0.48 -2.12
C SER A 80 0.84 0.36 -1.94
N GLN A 81 1.56 0.27 -3.05
CA GLN A 81 3.01 0.33 -3.08
C GLN A 81 3.43 1.70 -3.63
N VAL A 82 4.43 2.31 -3.03
CA VAL A 82 4.93 3.63 -3.42
C VAL A 82 6.46 3.64 -3.53
N PRO A 83 7.03 4.47 -4.41
CA PRO A 83 8.47 4.72 -4.39
C PRO A 83 8.90 5.25 -3.03
N ASN A 84 10.10 4.89 -2.55
CA ASN A 84 10.60 5.40 -1.28
C ASN A 84 11.06 6.86 -1.42
N ILE A 85 10.17 7.79 -1.13
CA ILE A 85 10.44 9.23 -1.20
C ILE A 85 11.64 9.63 -0.32
N ASN A 86 11.84 8.96 0.82
CA ASN A 86 12.98 9.25 1.71
C ASN A 86 14.33 9.00 0.99
N GLU A 87 14.42 7.95 0.16
CA GLU A 87 15.60 7.72 -0.68
C GLU A 87 15.77 8.87 -1.69
N ALA A 88 14.68 9.31 -2.31
CA ALA A 88 14.70 10.35 -3.31
C ALA A 88 15.07 11.73 -2.75
N THR A 89 14.85 11.98 -1.46
CA THR A 89 15.05 13.27 -0.78
C THR A 89 16.23 13.29 0.19
N ALA A 90 16.95 12.19 0.37
CA ALA A 90 17.96 12.01 1.41
C ALA A 90 19.02 13.13 1.49
N ASP A 91 19.42 13.69 0.35
CA ASP A 91 20.43 14.75 0.22
C ASP A 91 19.85 16.16 0.07
N LEU A 92 18.52 16.30 0.06
CA LEU A 92 17.87 17.60 -0.11
C LEU A 92 17.75 18.40 1.20
N GLN A 93 17.98 17.77 2.35
CA GLN A 93 17.91 18.40 3.69
C GLN A 93 16.60 19.21 3.91
N GLY A 94 15.48 18.74 3.35
CA GLY A 94 14.19 19.41 3.40
C GLY A 94 14.03 20.59 2.43
N LYS A 95 15.03 20.92 1.62
CA LYS A 95 15.00 22.07 0.70
C LYS A 95 14.55 21.63 -0.70
N LEU A 96 13.33 21.97 -1.08
CA LEU A 96 12.79 21.71 -2.43
C LEU A 96 13.05 22.86 -3.41
N LEU A 97 13.26 24.07 -2.92
CA LEU A 97 13.56 25.25 -3.76
C LEU A 97 15.05 25.59 -3.68
N PRO A 98 15.65 26.15 -4.76
CA PRO A 98 15.02 26.40 -6.07
C PRO A 98 14.92 25.16 -6.99
N LEU A 99 15.81 24.16 -6.90
CA LEU A 99 15.89 23.04 -7.85
C LEU A 99 15.66 21.64 -7.23
N GLY A 100 15.45 21.57 -5.92
CA GLY A 100 15.25 20.29 -5.21
C GLY A 100 14.02 19.52 -5.73
N TRP A 101 12.93 20.21 -6.08
CA TRP A 101 11.75 19.62 -6.68
C TRP A 101 12.04 18.97 -8.05
N ALA A 102 12.84 19.61 -8.90
CA ALA A 102 13.21 19.08 -10.21
C ALA A 102 14.07 17.81 -10.05
N LYS A 103 15.02 17.82 -9.10
CA LYS A 103 15.85 16.67 -8.75
C LYS A 103 14.99 15.50 -8.23
N LEU A 104 14.01 15.80 -7.38
CA LEU A 104 13.05 14.81 -6.87
C LEU A 104 12.26 14.17 -8.01
N LEU A 105 11.65 14.98 -8.87
CA LEU A 105 10.88 14.48 -10.02
C LEU A 105 11.73 13.66 -10.99
N TRP A 106 12.95 14.11 -11.26
CA TRP A 106 13.88 13.36 -12.11
C TRP A 106 14.21 11.99 -11.52
N ARG A 107 14.47 11.92 -10.21
CA ARG A 107 14.71 10.65 -9.52
C ARG A 107 13.51 9.71 -9.57
N LEU A 108 12.32 10.25 -9.36
CA LEU A 108 11.08 9.46 -9.35
C LEU A 108 10.65 8.97 -10.74
N LYS A 109 10.92 9.75 -11.79
CA LYS A 109 10.36 9.49 -13.13
C LYS A 109 11.37 8.97 -14.14
N VAL A 110 12.65 9.33 -13.96
CA VAL A 110 13.70 9.04 -14.95
C VAL A 110 14.75 8.08 -14.39
N ARG A 111 15.42 8.46 -13.30
CA ARG A 111 16.50 7.65 -12.72
C ARG A 111 16.01 6.34 -12.13
N GLY A 112 14.82 6.34 -11.54
CA GLY A 112 14.32 5.25 -10.71
C GLY A 112 14.94 5.26 -9.30
N LEU A 113 14.34 4.49 -8.41
CA LEU A 113 14.79 4.29 -7.03
C LEU A 113 15.13 2.82 -6.81
N LYS A 114 15.94 2.55 -5.80
CA LYS A 114 16.34 1.20 -5.40
C LYS A 114 15.45 0.61 -4.30
N SER A 115 14.60 1.43 -3.71
CA SER A 115 13.66 0.99 -2.68
C SER A 115 12.25 1.50 -2.91
N SER A 116 11.30 0.71 -2.45
CA SER A 116 9.87 1.04 -2.41
C SER A 116 9.27 0.64 -1.08
N ARG A 117 8.07 1.14 -0.79
CA ARG A 117 7.35 0.89 0.46
C ARG A 117 5.93 0.46 0.19
N ILE A 118 5.40 -0.38 1.06
CA ILE A 118 3.97 -0.71 1.13
C ILE A 118 3.41 -0.07 2.41
N PRO A 119 2.92 1.17 2.33
CA PRO A 119 2.35 1.86 3.49
C PRO A 119 0.95 1.36 3.85
N MET A 120 0.28 0.65 2.94
CA MET A 120 -1.10 0.25 3.13
C MET A 120 -1.36 -1.14 2.55
N ILE A 121 -1.84 -2.03 3.44
CA ILE A 121 -2.44 -3.32 3.08
C ILE A 121 -3.80 -3.34 3.77
N GLY A 122 -4.88 -3.21 3.01
CA GLY A 122 -6.25 -3.21 3.53
C GLY A 122 -6.99 -4.48 3.14
N LEU A 123 -7.59 -5.17 4.11
CA LEU A 123 -8.51 -6.27 3.91
C LEU A 123 -9.83 -5.92 4.58
N ARG A 124 -10.93 -5.92 3.85
CA ARG A 124 -12.26 -5.65 4.40
C ARG A 124 -12.58 -6.62 5.54
N ARG A 125 -13.17 -6.12 6.62
CA ARG A 125 -13.39 -6.85 7.88
C ARG A 125 -14.12 -8.18 7.68
N ARG A 126 -15.15 -8.21 6.83
CA ARG A 126 -15.92 -9.43 6.55
C ARG A 126 -15.12 -10.57 5.92
N TRP A 127 -13.96 -10.27 5.32
CA TRP A 127 -13.07 -11.26 4.70
C TRP A 127 -11.91 -11.69 5.59
N ARG A 128 -11.77 -11.08 6.79
CA ARG A 128 -10.74 -11.47 7.76
C ARG A 128 -10.99 -12.90 8.26
N GLY A 129 -9.91 -13.66 8.40
CA GLY A 129 -9.96 -15.06 8.82
C GLY A 129 -10.55 -16.02 7.78
N THR A 130 -10.95 -15.54 6.59
CA THR A 130 -11.46 -16.39 5.52
C THR A 130 -10.37 -16.83 4.54
N ARG A 131 -10.60 -17.95 3.86
CA ARG A 131 -9.70 -18.41 2.78
C ARG A 131 -9.59 -17.39 1.64
N VAL A 132 -10.70 -16.73 1.28
CA VAL A 132 -10.75 -15.70 0.23
C VAL A 132 -9.87 -14.51 0.62
N GLY A 133 -10.00 -14.00 1.86
CA GLY A 133 -9.18 -12.91 2.35
C GLY A 133 -7.69 -13.24 2.34
N GLY A 134 -7.32 -14.43 2.83
CA GLY A 134 -5.93 -14.89 2.80
C GLY A 134 -5.36 -14.97 1.38
N MET A 135 -6.13 -15.51 0.42
CA MET A 135 -5.71 -15.57 -0.98
C MET A 135 -5.62 -14.19 -1.63
N ALA A 136 -6.56 -13.29 -1.36
CA ALA A 136 -6.55 -11.94 -1.89
C ALA A 136 -5.29 -11.19 -1.45
N VAL A 137 -4.96 -11.23 -0.16
CA VAL A 137 -3.74 -10.60 0.38
C VAL A 137 -2.47 -11.24 -0.20
N ALA A 138 -2.40 -12.58 -0.27
CA ALA A 138 -1.25 -13.28 -0.85
C ALA A 138 -1.05 -12.91 -2.33
N ALA A 139 -2.13 -12.83 -3.11
CA ALA A 139 -2.07 -12.46 -4.52
C ALA A 139 -1.65 -10.98 -4.72
N LEU A 140 -2.14 -10.07 -3.86
CA LEU A 140 -1.72 -8.67 -3.87
C LEU A 140 -0.24 -8.50 -3.50
N MET A 141 0.24 -9.24 -2.49
CA MET A 141 1.65 -9.22 -2.10
C MET A 141 2.55 -9.79 -3.20
N ALA A 142 2.15 -10.89 -3.84
CA ALA A 142 2.86 -11.45 -4.98
C ALA A 142 2.96 -10.42 -6.13
N ARG A 143 1.88 -9.69 -6.41
CA ARG A 143 1.86 -8.61 -7.40
C ARG A 143 2.77 -7.46 -7.01
N ALA A 144 2.80 -7.05 -5.74
CA ALA A 144 3.68 -5.97 -5.27
C ALA A 144 5.17 -6.37 -5.39
N ILE A 145 5.51 -7.62 -5.09
CA ILE A 145 6.87 -8.17 -5.27
C ILE A 145 7.25 -8.18 -6.76
N ASP A 146 6.38 -8.68 -7.63
CA ASP A 146 6.59 -8.70 -9.09
C ASP A 146 6.79 -7.27 -9.63
N ASN A 147 5.96 -6.32 -9.20
CA ASN A 147 6.11 -4.90 -9.57
C ASN A 147 7.46 -4.33 -9.12
N ALA A 148 7.91 -4.66 -7.90
CA ALA A 148 9.21 -4.24 -7.38
C ALA A 148 10.35 -4.82 -8.23
N GLN A 149 10.33 -6.11 -8.51
CA GLN A 149 11.35 -6.81 -9.32
C GLN A 149 11.45 -6.22 -10.73
N ARG A 150 10.32 -6.06 -11.42
CA ARG A 150 10.28 -5.45 -12.76
C ARG A 150 10.78 -4.00 -12.79
N ALA A 151 10.66 -3.28 -11.69
CA ALA A 151 11.15 -1.91 -11.56
C ALA A 151 12.60 -1.81 -11.10
N GLY A 152 13.31 -2.92 -10.91
CA GLY A 152 14.68 -2.95 -10.40
C GLY A 152 14.81 -2.50 -8.94
N ILE A 153 13.74 -2.68 -8.15
CA ILE A 153 13.73 -2.40 -6.72
C ILE A 153 14.49 -3.52 -6.00
N GLU A 154 15.50 -3.13 -5.22
CA GLU A 154 16.33 -4.04 -4.45
C GLU A 154 15.79 -4.25 -3.03
N ARG A 155 14.99 -3.29 -2.52
CA ARG A 155 14.46 -3.31 -1.16
C ARG A 155 12.99 -2.88 -1.13
N LEU A 156 12.13 -3.80 -0.68
CA LEU A 156 10.70 -3.55 -0.45
C LEU A 156 10.44 -3.50 1.05
N GLU A 157 10.04 -2.34 1.55
CA GLU A 157 9.69 -2.15 2.96
C GLU A 157 8.17 -2.30 3.14
N ILE A 158 7.77 -3.21 4.00
CA ILE A 158 6.39 -3.28 4.49
C ILE A 158 6.34 -2.43 5.76
N SER A 159 5.74 -1.27 5.69
CA SER A 159 5.72 -0.32 6.80
C SER A 159 4.28 0.12 7.08
N TRP A 160 4.00 0.55 8.21
CA TRP A 160 4.45 0.25 9.57
C TRP A 160 3.35 -0.57 10.20
N MET A 161 3.69 -1.53 10.99
CA MET A 161 2.72 -2.45 11.55
C MET A 161 2.51 -2.11 13.01
N LEU A 162 1.26 -2.05 13.44
CA LEU A 162 0.93 -1.94 14.85
C LEU A 162 1.32 -3.24 15.55
N ALA A 163 1.96 -3.14 16.71
CA ALA A 163 2.46 -4.31 17.46
C ALA A 163 1.35 -5.31 17.85
N HIS A 164 0.10 -4.86 17.93
CA HIS A 164 -1.06 -5.70 18.22
C HIS A 164 -1.79 -6.22 16.98
N ASN A 165 -1.38 -5.83 15.76
CA ASN A 165 -2.00 -6.32 14.53
C ASN A 165 -1.40 -7.67 14.11
N GLN A 166 -1.79 -8.72 14.85
CA GLN A 166 -1.27 -10.07 14.66
C GLN A 166 -1.46 -10.60 13.23
N GLN A 167 -2.53 -10.19 12.53
CA GLN A 167 -2.80 -10.67 11.17
C GLN A 167 -1.72 -10.20 10.18
N VAL A 168 -1.30 -8.94 10.29
CA VAL A 168 -0.23 -8.40 9.43
C VAL A 168 1.14 -8.93 9.85
N LEU A 169 1.37 -9.12 11.15
CA LEU A 169 2.61 -9.73 11.64
C LEU A 169 2.77 -11.16 11.13
N ASN A 170 1.73 -12.00 11.23
CA ASN A 170 1.75 -13.37 10.70
C ASN A 170 1.95 -13.41 9.18
N LEU A 171 1.40 -12.44 8.44
CA LEU A 171 1.67 -12.31 7.00
C LEU A 171 3.16 -12.07 6.75
N CYS A 172 3.79 -11.20 7.53
CA CYS A 172 5.21 -10.86 7.36
C CYS A 172 6.13 -12.00 7.79
N GLU A 173 5.78 -12.77 8.82
CA GLU A 173 6.51 -13.97 9.23
C GLU A 173 6.52 -15.06 8.14
N GLY A 174 5.48 -15.11 7.30
CA GLY A 174 5.39 -16.01 6.14
C GLY A 174 6.19 -15.55 4.93
N LEU A 175 6.82 -14.38 4.97
CA LEU A 175 7.64 -13.83 3.90
C LEU A 175 9.13 -13.90 4.27
N PRO A 176 10.06 -13.96 3.30
CA PRO A 176 11.50 -13.83 3.56
C PRO A 176 11.85 -12.38 3.92
N ALA A 177 11.28 -11.88 5.01
CA ALA A 177 11.41 -10.51 5.49
C ALA A 177 12.09 -10.47 6.85
N SER A 178 12.84 -9.42 7.12
CA SER A 178 13.48 -9.16 8.42
C SER A 178 12.92 -7.89 9.05
N HIS A 179 12.62 -7.96 10.34
CA HIS A 179 12.30 -6.79 11.13
C HIS A 179 13.58 -5.96 11.36
N TYR A 180 13.55 -4.66 11.01
CA TYR A 180 14.75 -3.82 11.10
C TYR A 180 14.56 -2.49 11.82
N LYS A 181 13.31 -2.08 12.08
CA LYS A 181 12.99 -0.84 12.81
C LYS A 181 11.80 -1.03 13.73
N THR A 182 11.88 -0.48 14.93
CA THR A 182 10.76 -0.33 15.85
C THR A 182 10.53 1.15 16.13
N PHE A 183 9.30 1.62 15.94
CA PHE A 183 8.87 2.97 16.29
C PHE A 183 8.09 2.94 17.58
N ARG A 184 8.25 3.98 18.40
CA ARG A 184 7.47 4.17 19.62
C ARG A 184 6.88 5.58 19.62
N ILE A 185 5.62 5.67 20.00
CA ILE A 185 4.92 6.94 20.22
C ILE A 185 4.90 7.16 21.72
N TYR A 186 5.29 8.35 22.15
CA TYR A 186 5.30 8.75 23.55
C TYR A 186 4.27 9.85 23.74
N GLU A 187 3.52 9.76 24.84
CA GLU A 187 2.57 10.77 25.28
C GLU A 187 3.02 11.32 26.64
N LYS A 188 2.88 12.62 26.85
CA LYS A 188 3.12 13.28 28.14
C LYS A 188 1.98 14.23 28.41
N HIS A 189 1.33 14.08 29.57
CA HIS A 189 0.38 15.08 30.05
C HIS A 189 1.11 16.37 30.37
N LEU A 190 0.60 17.49 29.86
CA LEU A 190 1.09 18.81 30.17
C LEU A 190 0.25 19.32 31.36
N CYS A 191 0.91 19.57 32.49
CA CYS A 191 0.30 20.17 33.67
C CYS A 191 0.09 21.67 33.45
#